data_24bf391979066f054db9d4f485d938ef
#
_entry.id   24bf391979066f054db9d4f485d938ef
#
_cell.length_a   1.000
_cell.length_b   1.000
_cell.length_c   1.000
_cell.angle_alpha   90.00
_cell.angle_beta   90.00
_cell.angle_gamma   90.00
#
_symmetry.space_group_name_H-M   'P 1'
#
loop_
_entity.id
_entity.type
_entity.pdbx_description
1 polymer ?
#
loop_
_entity_poly.entity_id
_entity_poly.type
_entity_poly.pdbx_seq_one_letter_code
_entity_poly.pdbx_strand_id
1 'polypeptide(L)'
;HTFNAIPGAPTSYTVTLTAFSPAGCQSTATQQVMVYPEPDFSFTAQPDSGCSPLTVTFPSVVGAVNYNWDFGDGSTGTGPSPTHTYLNSTSGNLGFPITLVGSNAFGCVDTATASVTVFPIPTAQLTTTPLAGCHPLTAQLNNQSTGASSYSWNYGDGQVSDTTLLVHAHTWYNYPGPGAASYPITLTAISANGCTSMATAQVEVYPQVVAAFVAPPDGCAPHAVGFINTSISASSYLWAFGDQQGST
;
A
#
# COMPACT_ATOMS: atom_id res chain seq x y z
N HIS A 1 10.19 57.01 1.68
CA HIS A 1 10.06 56.59 3.08
C HIS A 1 9.28 55.31 3.19
N THR A 2 9.74 54.35 3.95
CA THR A 2 9.08 53.05 4.18
C THR A 2 8.40 53.10 5.53
N PHE A 3 7.12 52.70 5.58
CA PHE A 3 6.36 52.53 6.81
C PHE A 3 6.20 51.02 7.08
N ASN A 4 6.37 50.62 8.34
CA ASN A 4 6.19 49.25 8.79
C ASN A 4 4.97 49.15 9.71
N ALA A 5 4.11 48.16 9.52
CA ALA A 5 3.04 47.89 10.47
C ALA A 5 3.60 47.18 11.73
N ILE A 6 2.92 47.38 12.87
CA ILE A 6 3.14 46.55 14.04
C ILE A 6 2.48 45.17 13.77
N PRO A 7 3.16 44.04 14.05
CA PRO A 7 2.59 42.73 13.85
C PRO A 7 1.21 42.60 14.51
N GLY A 8 0.24 42.11 13.75
CA GLY A 8 -1.12 41.80 14.22
C GLY A 8 -2.12 42.97 14.24
N ALA A 9 -1.71 44.22 14.00
CA ALA A 9 -2.63 45.36 14.02
C ALA A 9 -2.31 46.43 12.94
N PRO A 10 -3.33 47.05 12.34
CA PRO A 10 -3.13 48.21 11.47
C PRO A 10 -2.47 49.36 12.24
N THR A 11 -1.49 50.00 11.64
CA THR A 11 -0.76 51.11 12.21
C THR A 11 -0.99 52.38 11.40
N SER A 12 -1.40 53.47 12.06
CA SER A 12 -1.63 54.75 11.41
C SER A 12 -0.42 55.69 11.67
N TYR A 13 0.09 56.28 10.58
CA TYR A 13 1.16 57.25 10.61
C TYR A 13 0.64 58.60 10.15
N THR A 14 0.91 59.67 10.92
CA THR A 14 0.63 61.04 10.51
C THR A 14 1.85 61.62 9.83
N VAL A 15 1.74 61.90 8.53
CA VAL A 15 2.77 62.59 7.76
C VAL A 15 2.45 64.08 7.76
N THR A 16 3.42 64.89 8.16
CA THR A 16 3.32 66.35 8.17
C THR A 16 4.31 66.96 7.17
N LEU A 17 3.78 67.76 6.27
CA LEU A 17 4.57 68.60 5.36
C LEU A 17 4.54 70.03 5.88
N THR A 18 5.69 70.61 6.13
CA THR A 18 5.85 72.05 6.45
C THR A 18 6.52 72.72 5.27
N ALA A 19 5.88 73.72 4.69
CA ALA A 19 6.43 74.55 3.61
C ALA A 19 6.80 75.91 4.15
N PHE A 20 7.91 76.45 3.69
CA PHE A 20 8.40 77.75 4.07
C PHE A 20 8.49 78.68 2.83
N SER A 21 8.15 79.95 3.00
CA SER A 21 8.42 80.99 1.98
C SER A 21 9.84 81.56 2.16
N PRO A 22 10.37 82.27 1.14
CA PRO A 22 11.67 82.96 1.27
C PRO A 22 11.68 84.01 2.40
N ALA A 23 10.53 84.54 2.81
CA ALA A 23 10.36 85.48 3.91
C ALA A 23 10.15 84.79 5.31
N GLY A 24 10.27 83.46 5.39
CA GLY A 24 10.14 82.70 6.64
C GLY A 24 8.72 82.37 7.11
N CYS A 25 7.66 82.73 6.35
CA CYS A 25 6.31 82.29 6.63
C CYS A 25 6.18 80.81 6.40
N GLN A 26 5.47 80.09 7.27
CA GLN A 26 5.27 78.62 7.15
C GLN A 26 3.78 78.25 7.07
N SER A 27 3.54 77.12 6.44
CA SER A 27 2.23 76.45 6.38
C SER A 27 2.46 74.95 6.55
N THR A 28 1.55 74.28 7.22
CA THR A 28 1.60 72.82 7.45
C THR A 28 0.40 72.15 6.86
N ALA A 29 0.61 71.00 6.27
CA ALA A 29 -0.43 70.06 5.84
C ALA A 29 -0.16 68.68 6.49
N THR A 30 -1.20 67.98 6.91
CA THR A 30 -1.07 66.67 7.50
C THR A 30 -1.92 65.67 6.75
N GLN A 31 -1.40 64.44 6.59
CA GLN A 31 -2.13 63.32 5.97
C GLN A 31 -1.85 62.09 6.82
N GLN A 32 -2.88 61.25 6.95
CA GLN A 32 -2.72 59.93 7.62
C GLN A 32 -2.44 58.87 6.56
N VAL A 33 -1.48 57.98 6.85
CA VAL A 33 -1.19 56.76 6.09
C VAL A 33 -1.43 55.58 6.99
N MET A 34 -2.36 54.69 6.57
CA MET A 34 -2.65 53.44 7.26
C MET A 34 -1.75 52.35 6.64
N VAL A 35 -1.06 51.59 7.47
CA VAL A 35 -0.23 50.44 7.08
C VAL A 35 -0.83 49.20 7.76
N TYR A 36 -1.17 48.22 6.94
CA TYR A 36 -1.74 46.97 7.39
C TYR A 36 -0.64 45.92 7.63
N PRO A 37 -0.76 45.09 8.66
CA PRO A 37 0.22 44.05 8.92
C PRO A 37 0.19 42.97 7.85
N GLU A 38 1.36 42.45 7.49
CA GLU A 38 1.47 41.22 6.71
C GLU A 38 0.94 40.05 7.57
N PRO A 39 0.19 39.12 6.99
CA PRO A 39 -0.16 37.87 7.65
C PRO A 39 1.09 36.99 7.78
N ASP A 40 1.10 36.12 8.79
CA ASP A 40 2.11 35.08 8.97
C ASP A 40 1.37 33.74 8.98
N PHE A 41 1.44 33.03 7.85
CA PHE A 41 0.77 31.74 7.67
C PHE A 41 1.78 30.61 7.79
N SER A 42 1.39 29.59 8.51
CA SER A 42 2.09 28.31 8.55
C SER A 42 1.10 27.17 8.46
N PHE A 43 1.50 26.08 7.85
CA PHE A 43 0.71 24.86 7.80
C PHE A 43 1.63 23.63 7.87
N THR A 44 1.02 22.50 8.18
CA THR A 44 1.66 21.19 8.15
C THR A 44 0.85 20.25 7.26
N ALA A 45 1.52 19.33 6.59
CA ALA A 45 0.88 18.23 5.89
C ALA A 45 0.70 17.05 6.85
N GLN A 46 -0.46 16.42 6.87
CA GLN A 46 -0.74 15.28 7.75
C GLN A 46 -1.45 14.14 7.00
N PRO A 47 -0.75 13.01 6.81
CA PRO A 47 0.67 12.77 7.07
C PRO A 47 1.58 13.53 6.08
N ASP A 48 2.86 13.74 6.43
CA ASP A 48 3.86 14.34 5.56
C ASP A 48 4.56 13.34 4.64
N SER A 49 4.36 12.06 4.91
CA SER A 49 4.90 10.96 4.11
C SER A 49 4.07 9.68 4.24
N GLY A 50 4.11 8.83 3.20
CA GLY A 50 3.42 7.55 3.21
C GLY A 50 3.36 6.87 1.86
N CYS A 51 2.72 5.69 1.82
CA CYS A 51 2.58 4.87 0.62
C CYS A 51 1.53 5.42 -0.34
N SER A 52 1.77 5.30 -1.64
CA SER A 52 0.80 5.62 -2.69
C SER A 52 -0.39 4.63 -2.66
N PRO A 53 -1.64 5.09 -2.86
CA PRO A 53 -2.09 6.48 -2.85
C PRO A 53 -2.06 7.08 -1.45
N LEU A 54 -1.52 8.30 -1.29
CA LEU A 54 -1.43 8.98 -0.01
C LEU A 54 -2.43 10.13 0.07
N THR A 55 -3.43 10.02 0.93
CA THR A 55 -4.35 11.12 1.21
C THR A 55 -3.80 11.95 2.37
N VAL A 56 -3.60 13.24 2.10
CA VAL A 56 -3.04 14.23 3.03
C VAL A 56 -4.11 15.24 3.38
N THR A 57 -4.19 15.59 4.64
CA THR A 57 -5.04 16.67 5.16
C THR A 57 -4.15 17.85 5.55
N PHE A 58 -4.61 19.05 5.26
CA PHE A 58 -3.97 20.29 5.70
C PHE A 58 -4.84 20.90 6.78
N PRO A 59 -4.37 20.90 8.06
CA PRO A 59 -5.14 21.51 9.16
C PRO A 59 -5.44 22.97 8.88
N SER A 60 -6.50 23.47 9.52
CA SER A 60 -7.00 24.82 9.29
C SER A 60 -5.92 25.88 9.50
N VAL A 61 -5.67 26.68 8.48
CA VAL A 61 -4.77 27.84 8.53
C VAL A 61 -5.54 29.07 9.04
N VAL A 62 -5.03 29.69 10.09
CA VAL A 62 -5.69 30.84 10.73
C VAL A 62 -5.14 32.16 10.18
N GLY A 63 -5.97 33.18 10.10
CA GLY A 63 -5.57 34.54 9.74
C GLY A 63 -5.70 34.89 8.26
N ALA A 64 -5.94 33.91 7.37
CA ALA A 64 -6.28 34.16 5.99
C ALA A 64 -7.81 34.21 5.78
N VAL A 65 -8.26 34.96 4.78
CA VAL A 65 -9.62 34.97 4.27
C VAL A 65 -9.73 34.38 2.85
N ASN A 66 -8.62 34.40 2.11
CA ASN A 66 -8.48 33.71 0.84
C ASN A 66 -7.33 32.73 0.89
N TYR A 67 -7.48 31.59 0.21
CA TYR A 67 -6.53 30.47 0.20
C TYR A 67 -6.38 29.96 -1.23
N ASN A 68 -5.17 29.99 -1.75
CA ASN A 68 -4.78 29.37 -3.01
C ASN A 68 -3.68 28.36 -2.74
N TRP A 69 -4.03 27.09 -2.90
CA TRP A 69 -3.12 25.97 -2.72
C TRP A 69 -2.59 25.50 -4.08
N ASP A 70 -1.29 25.28 -4.17
CA ASP A 70 -0.62 24.48 -5.19
C ASP A 70 -0.10 23.23 -4.48
N PHE A 71 -0.59 22.04 -4.88
CA PHE A 71 -0.20 20.78 -4.24
C PHE A 71 1.09 20.19 -4.81
N GLY A 72 1.70 20.83 -5.82
CA GLY A 72 2.98 20.44 -6.39
C GLY A 72 2.92 19.27 -7.37
N ASP A 73 1.74 18.75 -7.67
CA ASP A 73 1.48 17.72 -8.68
C ASP A 73 0.74 18.24 -9.91
N GLY A 74 0.59 19.57 -10.00
CA GLY A 74 -0.16 20.27 -11.03
C GLY A 74 -1.63 20.51 -10.67
N SER A 75 -2.09 20.05 -9.51
CA SER A 75 -3.42 20.34 -9.01
C SER A 75 -3.41 21.51 -8.02
N THR A 76 -4.54 22.17 -7.88
CA THR A 76 -4.73 23.33 -7.01
C THR A 76 -5.95 23.17 -6.12
N GLY A 77 -6.02 23.93 -5.03
CA GLY A 77 -7.14 23.90 -4.11
C GLY A 77 -7.44 25.26 -3.49
N THR A 78 -8.55 25.35 -2.80
CA THR A 78 -9.00 26.55 -2.07
C THR A 78 -9.55 26.17 -0.69
N GLY A 79 -9.70 27.17 0.20
CA GLY A 79 -10.27 26.97 1.52
C GLY A 79 -9.24 26.73 2.62
N PRO A 80 -9.68 26.81 3.87
CA PRO A 80 -8.77 26.83 5.03
C PRO A 80 -8.21 25.47 5.43
N SER A 81 -8.82 24.35 4.97
CA SER A 81 -8.45 22.99 5.39
C SER A 81 -8.74 21.98 4.27
N PRO A 82 -8.03 22.04 3.13
CA PRO A 82 -8.25 21.10 2.05
C PRO A 82 -7.70 19.72 2.38
N THR A 83 -8.14 18.74 1.60
CA THR A 83 -7.53 17.39 1.52
C THR A 83 -7.08 17.14 0.09
N HIS A 84 -5.97 16.42 -0.08
CA HIS A 84 -5.48 16.05 -1.40
C HIS A 84 -4.89 14.63 -1.39
N THR A 85 -5.03 13.91 -2.52
CA THR A 85 -4.51 12.54 -2.65
C THR A 85 -3.41 12.52 -3.70
N TYR A 86 -2.22 12.14 -3.27
CA TYR A 86 -1.03 12.00 -4.11
C TYR A 86 -0.86 10.57 -4.61
N LEU A 87 -0.43 10.46 -5.85
CA LEU A 87 -0.10 9.19 -6.49
C LEU A 87 1.40 9.13 -6.82
N ASN A 88 2.01 7.99 -6.59
CA ASN A 88 3.36 7.70 -7.05
C ASN A 88 3.35 6.42 -7.89
N SER A 89 3.45 6.57 -9.19
CA SER A 89 3.56 5.48 -10.17
C SER A 89 5.01 5.20 -10.58
N THR A 90 5.98 5.85 -9.96
CA THR A 90 7.41 5.65 -10.23
C THR A 90 7.99 4.56 -9.35
N SER A 91 9.23 4.15 -9.58
CA SER A 91 9.94 3.17 -8.76
C SER A 91 10.67 3.77 -7.55
N GLY A 92 10.74 5.11 -7.47
CA GLY A 92 11.41 5.82 -6.39
C GLY A 92 10.46 6.68 -5.55
N ASN A 93 10.94 7.18 -4.42
CA ASN A 93 10.18 8.14 -3.62
C ASN A 93 9.95 9.42 -4.42
N LEU A 94 8.74 9.96 -4.36
CA LEU A 94 8.35 11.16 -5.08
C LEU A 94 7.99 12.24 -4.07
N GLY A 95 8.67 13.41 -4.16
CA GLY A 95 8.42 14.57 -3.32
C GLY A 95 7.54 15.60 -4.02
N PHE A 96 6.56 16.13 -3.33
CA PHE A 96 5.65 17.17 -3.80
C PHE A 96 5.85 18.43 -2.96
N PRO A 97 6.40 19.53 -3.54
CA PRO A 97 6.46 20.82 -2.87
C PRO A 97 5.08 21.47 -2.89
N ILE A 98 4.58 21.82 -1.71
CA ILE A 98 3.25 22.41 -1.54
C ILE A 98 3.42 23.88 -1.24
N THR A 99 2.64 24.74 -1.89
CA THR A 99 2.63 26.16 -1.66
C THR A 99 1.22 26.64 -1.33
N LEU A 100 1.08 27.38 -0.23
CA LEU A 100 -0.12 28.13 0.09
C LEU A 100 0.17 29.61 -0.11
N VAL A 101 -0.61 30.27 -0.95
CA VAL A 101 -0.68 31.73 -1.03
C VAL A 101 -1.99 32.17 -0.40
N GLY A 102 -1.89 32.90 0.71
CA GLY A 102 -3.05 33.40 1.45
C GLY A 102 -3.10 34.91 1.53
N SER A 103 -4.29 35.49 1.69
CA SER A 103 -4.43 36.91 1.98
C SER A 103 -5.32 37.14 3.20
N ASN A 104 -5.01 38.18 4.00
CA ASN A 104 -5.84 38.62 5.10
C ASN A 104 -7.01 39.53 4.63
N ALA A 105 -7.85 39.96 5.58
CA ALA A 105 -9.01 40.83 5.29
C ALA A 105 -8.62 42.22 4.72
N PHE A 106 -7.37 42.61 4.84
CA PHE A 106 -6.83 43.89 4.33
C PHE A 106 -6.20 43.75 2.94
N GLY A 107 -6.13 42.51 2.38
CA GLY A 107 -5.56 42.23 1.07
C GLY A 107 -4.02 42.04 1.10
N CYS A 108 -3.37 42.05 2.28
CA CYS A 108 -1.95 41.71 2.38
C CYS A 108 -1.77 40.19 2.18
N VAL A 109 -0.76 39.81 1.42
CA VAL A 109 -0.51 38.43 0.98
C VAL A 109 0.72 37.87 1.68
N ASP A 110 0.68 36.57 2.01
CA ASP A 110 1.83 35.80 2.46
C ASP A 110 1.84 34.42 1.82
N THR A 111 3.02 33.77 1.84
CA THR A 111 3.24 32.47 1.20
C THR A 111 3.91 31.51 2.18
N ALA A 112 3.25 30.39 2.45
CA ALA A 112 3.79 29.28 3.21
C ALA A 112 4.10 28.08 2.32
N THR A 113 5.12 27.30 2.67
CA THR A 113 5.54 26.11 1.93
C THR A 113 5.72 24.91 2.86
N ALA A 114 5.43 23.72 2.35
CA ALA A 114 5.74 22.43 2.97
C ALA A 114 6.06 21.40 1.88
N SER A 115 6.36 20.17 2.26
CA SER A 115 6.57 19.08 1.30
C SER A 115 5.90 17.80 1.80
N VAL A 116 5.45 16.97 0.85
CA VAL A 116 4.96 15.62 1.09
C VAL A 116 5.80 14.63 0.32
N THR A 117 6.16 13.51 0.93
CA THR A 117 6.90 12.42 0.28
C THR A 117 6.02 11.20 0.13
N VAL A 118 5.82 10.75 -1.11
CA VAL A 118 4.99 9.57 -1.43
C VAL A 118 5.88 8.41 -1.85
N PHE A 119 5.77 7.31 -1.11
CA PHE A 119 6.55 6.10 -1.37
C PHE A 119 5.83 5.24 -2.43
N PRO A 120 6.57 4.63 -3.37
CA PRO A 120 5.98 3.69 -4.32
C PRO A 120 5.53 2.41 -3.61
N ILE A 121 4.46 1.80 -4.12
CA ILE A 121 4.09 0.44 -3.74
C ILE A 121 4.89 -0.56 -4.59
N PRO A 122 5.34 -1.69 -4.04
CA PRO A 122 5.93 -2.76 -4.82
C PRO A 122 4.87 -3.41 -5.71
N THR A 123 5.29 -4.10 -6.76
CA THR A 123 4.40 -4.94 -7.57
C THR A 123 4.65 -6.39 -7.19
N ALA A 124 3.69 -7.02 -6.51
CA ALA A 124 3.75 -8.44 -6.21
C ALA A 124 3.37 -9.26 -7.43
N GLN A 125 4.17 -10.28 -7.74
CA GLN A 125 3.92 -11.24 -8.81
C GLN A 125 4.45 -12.61 -8.43
N LEU A 126 3.59 -13.63 -8.57
CA LEU A 126 3.89 -15.01 -8.19
C LEU A 126 3.40 -15.96 -9.28
N THR A 127 4.21 -16.97 -9.57
CA THR A 127 3.80 -18.13 -10.36
C THR A 127 4.15 -19.41 -9.59
N THR A 128 3.37 -20.49 -9.79
CA THR A 128 3.60 -21.79 -9.17
C THR A 128 3.41 -22.91 -10.18
N THR A 129 4.22 -23.97 -10.07
CA THR A 129 4.18 -25.12 -10.96
C THR A 129 4.61 -26.39 -10.21
N PRO A 130 3.83 -27.50 -10.29
CA PRO A 130 2.49 -27.62 -10.88
C PRO A 130 1.40 -26.97 -10.06
N LEU A 131 0.24 -26.67 -10.68
CA LEU A 131 -0.95 -26.11 -10.00
C LEU A 131 -1.84 -27.20 -9.37
N ALA A 132 -1.68 -28.46 -9.78
CA ALA A 132 -2.43 -29.57 -9.21
C ALA A 132 -1.62 -30.88 -9.30
N GLY A 133 -1.89 -31.82 -8.38
CA GLY A 133 -1.24 -33.12 -8.39
C GLY A 133 -1.64 -34.00 -7.21
N CYS A 134 -1.10 -35.23 -7.20
CA CYS A 134 -1.38 -36.20 -6.15
C CYS A 134 -0.63 -35.87 -4.86
N HIS A 135 -1.19 -36.28 -3.73
CA HIS A 135 -0.55 -36.24 -2.43
C HIS A 135 0.74 -37.09 -2.35
N PRO A 136 1.85 -36.61 -1.73
CA PRO A 136 2.14 -35.22 -1.41
C PRO A 136 2.51 -34.42 -2.66
N LEU A 137 2.00 -33.20 -2.79
CA LEU A 137 2.34 -32.35 -3.94
C LEU A 137 3.42 -31.34 -3.56
N THR A 138 4.56 -31.42 -4.24
CA THR A 138 5.60 -30.38 -4.16
C THR A 138 5.55 -29.54 -5.42
N ALA A 139 5.41 -28.21 -5.24
CA ALA A 139 5.45 -27.27 -6.34
C ALA A 139 6.56 -26.22 -6.14
N GLN A 140 7.09 -25.73 -7.25
CA GLN A 140 8.02 -24.61 -7.31
C GLN A 140 7.23 -23.30 -7.27
N LEU A 141 7.66 -22.39 -6.43
CA LEU A 141 7.12 -21.05 -6.24
C LEU A 141 8.14 -20.06 -6.78
N ASN A 142 7.74 -19.26 -7.76
CA ASN A 142 8.58 -18.24 -8.38
C ASN A 142 8.06 -16.86 -8.00
N ASN A 143 8.89 -16.10 -7.32
CA ASN A 143 8.65 -14.70 -7.01
C ASN A 143 9.21 -13.82 -8.13
N GLN A 144 8.34 -13.11 -8.82
CA GLN A 144 8.68 -12.17 -9.89
C GLN A 144 8.36 -10.72 -9.50
N SER A 145 8.16 -10.47 -8.21
CA SER A 145 7.83 -9.15 -7.68
C SER A 145 8.95 -8.13 -7.90
N THR A 146 8.59 -6.88 -8.06
CA THR A 146 9.52 -5.76 -8.24
C THR A 146 9.28 -4.67 -7.20
N GLY A 147 10.31 -3.90 -6.85
CA GLY A 147 10.22 -2.78 -5.91
C GLY A 147 10.11 -3.19 -4.42
N ALA A 148 10.21 -4.48 -4.11
CA ALA A 148 10.20 -4.99 -2.74
C ALA A 148 11.61 -5.21 -2.20
N SER A 149 11.77 -5.10 -0.88
CA SER A 149 12.99 -5.41 -0.12
C SER A 149 12.85 -6.68 0.72
N SER A 150 11.62 -7.10 1.00
CA SER A 150 11.31 -8.32 1.74
C SER A 150 9.98 -8.91 1.30
N TYR A 151 9.77 -10.19 1.67
CA TYR A 151 8.60 -10.96 1.25
C TYR A 151 8.08 -11.79 2.41
N SER A 152 6.76 -11.94 2.48
CA SER A 152 6.10 -12.87 3.38
C SER A 152 5.16 -13.78 2.59
N TRP A 153 5.27 -15.11 2.84
CA TRP A 153 4.53 -16.14 2.16
C TRP A 153 3.55 -16.81 3.12
N ASN A 154 2.32 -17.00 2.66
CA ASN A 154 1.35 -17.87 3.29
C ASN A 154 0.98 -18.96 2.28
N TYR A 155 1.19 -20.22 2.65
CA TYR A 155 0.99 -21.37 1.75
C TYR A 155 -0.45 -21.94 1.78
N GLY A 156 -1.32 -21.40 2.63
CA GLY A 156 -2.71 -21.82 2.74
C GLY A 156 -2.92 -23.10 3.54
N ASP A 157 -1.88 -23.75 4.02
CA ASP A 157 -1.90 -24.96 4.84
C ASP A 157 -1.56 -24.70 6.33
N GLY A 158 -1.51 -23.42 6.72
CA GLY A 158 -1.12 -22.95 8.04
C GLY A 158 0.37 -22.67 8.19
N GLN A 159 1.17 -22.95 7.17
CA GLN A 159 2.59 -22.61 7.17
C GLN A 159 2.82 -21.24 6.53
N VAL A 160 3.83 -20.53 7.05
CA VAL A 160 4.27 -19.22 6.57
C VAL A 160 5.80 -19.20 6.47
N SER A 161 6.33 -18.30 5.63
CA SER A 161 7.78 -18.10 5.49
C SER A 161 8.08 -16.66 5.05
N ASP A 162 9.18 -16.11 5.53
CA ASP A 162 9.71 -14.79 5.16
C ASP A 162 11.00 -14.92 4.34
N THR A 163 11.05 -15.95 3.47
CA THR A 163 12.22 -16.19 2.62
C THR A 163 12.42 -15.10 1.59
N THR A 164 13.66 -14.70 1.40
CA THR A 164 14.07 -13.77 0.33
C THR A 164 14.43 -14.49 -0.99
N LEU A 165 14.37 -15.82 -1.00
CA LEU A 165 14.62 -16.59 -2.22
C LEU A 165 13.56 -16.29 -3.28
N LEU A 166 14.01 -16.01 -4.50
CA LEU A 166 13.11 -15.77 -5.63
C LEU A 166 12.44 -17.05 -6.12
N VAL A 167 13.10 -18.21 -5.89
CA VAL A 167 12.58 -19.52 -6.23
C VAL A 167 12.77 -20.44 -5.05
N HIS A 168 11.71 -21.08 -4.60
CA HIS A 168 11.76 -22.13 -3.58
C HIS A 168 10.62 -23.12 -3.80
N ALA A 169 10.66 -24.26 -3.07
CA ALA A 169 9.63 -25.28 -3.16
C ALA A 169 8.84 -25.36 -1.85
N HIS A 170 7.56 -25.69 -1.97
CA HIS A 170 6.72 -26.05 -0.83
C HIS A 170 5.96 -27.34 -1.13
N THR A 171 5.66 -28.13 -0.07
CA THR A 171 4.98 -29.41 -0.18
C THR A 171 3.68 -29.39 0.62
N TRP A 172 2.57 -29.65 -0.07
CA TRP A 172 1.25 -29.77 0.52
C TRP A 172 0.82 -31.21 0.68
N TYR A 173 0.02 -31.45 1.70
CA TYR A 173 -0.47 -32.76 2.07
C TYR A 173 -2.01 -32.77 2.04
N ASN A 174 -2.60 -33.78 1.39
CA ASN A 174 -4.01 -34.08 1.46
C ASN A 174 -4.18 -35.56 1.82
N TYR A 175 -4.38 -35.84 3.11
CA TYR A 175 -4.53 -37.19 3.64
C TYR A 175 -5.82 -37.86 3.11
N PRO A 176 -5.99 -39.21 3.29
CA PRO A 176 -7.14 -39.92 2.75
C PRO A 176 -8.48 -39.26 3.12
N GLY A 177 -9.27 -38.94 2.11
CA GLY A 177 -10.52 -38.21 2.28
C GLY A 177 -11.34 -38.14 0.99
N PRO A 178 -12.53 -37.53 1.02
CA PRO A 178 -13.50 -37.62 -0.08
C PRO A 178 -13.19 -36.70 -1.28
N GLY A 179 -12.15 -35.89 -1.27
CA GLY A 179 -11.92 -34.98 -2.39
C GLY A 179 -10.60 -34.23 -2.38
N ALA A 180 -10.35 -33.50 -3.43
CA ALA A 180 -9.20 -32.62 -3.56
C ALA A 180 -9.22 -31.49 -2.51
N ALA A 181 -8.06 -31.15 -1.97
CA ALA A 181 -7.87 -30.00 -1.09
C ALA A 181 -7.28 -28.82 -1.89
N SER A 182 -7.81 -27.63 -1.65
CA SER A 182 -7.36 -26.40 -2.32
C SER A 182 -6.63 -25.51 -1.32
N TYR A 183 -5.43 -25.07 -1.70
CA TYR A 183 -4.54 -24.26 -0.88
C TYR A 183 -4.31 -22.89 -1.55
N PRO A 184 -4.90 -21.81 -1.02
CA PRO A 184 -4.65 -20.46 -1.51
C PRO A 184 -3.27 -19.99 -1.02
N ILE A 185 -2.37 -19.70 -1.95
CA ILE A 185 -1.04 -19.17 -1.68
C ILE A 185 -1.12 -17.65 -1.77
N THR A 186 -0.55 -16.95 -0.80
CA THR A 186 -0.43 -15.49 -0.82
C THR A 186 1.04 -15.10 -0.66
N LEU A 187 1.53 -14.29 -1.61
CA LEU A 187 2.79 -13.60 -1.51
C LEU A 187 2.52 -12.13 -1.19
N THR A 188 3.05 -11.65 -0.06
CA THR A 188 3.09 -10.22 0.27
C THR A 188 4.49 -9.69 -0.03
N ALA A 189 4.58 -8.75 -0.94
CA ALA A 189 5.80 -8.00 -1.27
C ALA A 189 5.83 -6.71 -0.43
N ILE A 190 6.96 -6.41 0.21
CA ILE A 190 7.11 -5.29 1.15
C ILE A 190 8.30 -4.44 0.69
N SER A 191 8.08 -3.16 0.43
CA SER A 191 9.15 -2.21 0.08
C SER A 191 9.98 -1.79 1.30
N ALA A 192 11.12 -1.13 1.08
CA ALA A 192 11.96 -0.60 2.15
C ALA A 192 11.26 0.43 3.04
N ASN A 193 10.23 1.10 2.54
CA ASN A 193 9.41 2.05 3.29
C ASN A 193 8.17 1.40 3.94
N GLY A 194 8.05 0.07 3.90
CA GLY A 194 6.93 -0.68 4.49
C GLY A 194 5.66 -0.71 3.63
N CYS A 195 5.68 -0.19 2.40
CA CYS A 195 4.54 -0.31 1.50
C CYS A 195 4.39 -1.74 0.99
N THR A 196 3.16 -2.22 0.88
CA THR A 196 2.87 -3.62 0.57
C THR A 196 2.00 -3.78 -0.66
N SER A 197 2.19 -4.89 -1.36
CA SER A 197 1.23 -5.42 -2.34
C SER A 197 1.17 -6.94 -2.23
N MET A 198 0.12 -7.55 -2.76
CA MET A 198 -0.11 -8.98 -2.66
C MET A 198 -0.36 -9.61 -4.03
N ALA A 199 0.14 -10.83 -4.21
CA ALA A 199 -0.21 -11.71 -5.31
C ALA A 199 -0.72 -13.03 -4.74
N THR A 200 -1.69 -13.65 -5.41
CA THR A 200 -2.28 -14.92 -4.99
C THR A 200 -2.21 -15.96 -6.11
N ALA A 201 -2.04 -17.21 -5.72
CA ALA A 201 -2.18 -18.39 -6.57
C ALA A 201 -2.93 -19.47 -5.80
N GLN A 202 -3.29 -20.54 -6.46
CA GLN A 202 -4.00 -21.68 -5.84
C GLN A 202 -3.35 -22.97 -6.31
N VAL A 203 -3.18 -23.89 -5.36
CA VAL A 203 -2.73 -25.26 -5.62
C VAL A 203 -3.80 -26.23 -5.19
N GLU A 204 -4.07 -27.23 -6.03
CA GLU A 204 -5.01 -28.31 -5.77
C GLU A 204 -4.27 -29.62 -5.55
N VAL A 205 -4.50 -30.27 -4.41
CA VAL A 205 -3.86 -31.53 -4.04
C VAL A 205 -4.93 -32.63 -4.00
N TYR A 206 -4.76 -33.64 -4.85
CA TYR A 206 -5.65 -34.81 -4.83
C TYR A 206 -5.36 -35.66 -3.60
N PRO A 207 -6.38 -36.37 -3.05
CA PRO A 207 -6.23 -37.12 -1.81
C PRO A 207 -5.26 -38.28 -1.97
N GLN A 208 -4.61 -38.64 -0.87
CA GLN A 208 -3.79 -39.84 -0.77
C GLN A 208 -4.63 -41.07 -1.07
N VAL A 209 -4.18 -41.88 -2.01
CA VAL A 209 -4.76 -43.21 -2.26
C VAL A 209 -4.10 -44.21 -1.33
N VAL A 210 -4.90 -44.97 -0.60
CA VAL A 210 -4.42 -46.06 0.28
C VAL A 210 -5.00 -47.35 -0.21
N ALA A 211 -4.17 -48.24 -0.76
CA ALA A 211 -4.59 -49.58 -1.14
C ALA A 211 -4.66 -50.50 0.09
N ALA A 212 -5.78 -51.15 0.27
CA ALA A 212 -6.01 -52.10 1.35
C ALA A 212 -7.04 -53.15 0.94
N PHE A 213 -6.84 -54.35 1.42
CA PHE A 213 -7.82 -55.44 1.24
C PHE A 213 -7.77 -56.43 2.42
N VAL A 214 -8.85 -57.17 2.55
CA VAL A 214 -8.95 -58.29 3.51
C VAL A 214 -8.97 -59.58 2.71
N ALA A 215 -8.10 -60.51 3.08
CA ALA A 215 -8.09 -61.88 2.57
C ALA A 215 -8.84 -62.81 3.56
N PRO A 216 -9.49 -63.84 3.08
CA PRO A 216 -10.08 -64.89 3.94
C PRO A 216 -8.92 -65.70 4.59
N PRO A 217 -9.28 -66.51 5.64
CA PRO A 217 -8.29 -67.41 6.28
C PRO A 217 -7.85 -68.53 5.31
N ASP A 218 -6.69 -69.11 5.62
CA ASP A 218 -6.13 -70.26 4.91
C ASP A 218 -7.10 -71.42 4.79
N GLY A 219 -6.99 -72.22 3.73
CA GLY A 219 -7.86 -73.37 3.46
C GLY A 219 -7.19 -74.47 2.66
N CYS A 220 -7.86 -75.69 2.59
CA CYS A 220 -7.34 -76.82 1.83
C CYS A 220 -7.74 -76.71 0.34
N ALA A 221 -6.88 -77.23 -0.54
CA ALA A 221 -7.13 -77.27 -1.98
C ALA A 221 -8.30 -78.24 -2.35
N PRO A 222 -9.15 -77.83 -3.34
CA PRO A 222 -9.24 -76.51 -3.98
C PRO A 222 -9.89 -75.49 -3.07
N HIS A 223 -9.23 -74.29 -2.93
CA HIS A 223 -9.65 -73.23 -2.02
C HIS A 223 -10.10 -72.00 -2.83
N ALA A 224 -11.41 -71.78 -2.87
CA ALA A 224 -12.00 -70.58 -3.50
C ALA A 224 -12.01 -69.47 -2.45
N VAL A 225 -11.36 -68.33 -2.76
CA VAL A 225 -11.20 -67.20 -1.88
C VAL A 225 -11.87 -65.95 -2.45
N GLY A 226 -12.51 -65.15 -1.56
CA GLY A 226 -13.06 -63.84 -1.90
C GLY A 226 -12.27 -62.77 -1.19
N PHE A 227 -11.70 -61.85 -1.94
CA PHE A 227 -11.00 -60.69 -1.40
C PHE A 227 -11.95 -59.51 -1.28
N ILE A 228 -11.89 -58.80 -0.14
CA ILE A 228 -12.68 -57.58 0.10
C ILE A 228 -11.77 -56.38 -0.06
N ASN A 229 -12.05 -55.54 -1.04
CA ASN A 229 -11.35 -54.29 -1.23
C ASN A 229 -11.78 -53.28 -0.17
N THR A 230 -10.81 -52.76 0.59
CA THR A 230 -10.98 -51.72 1.62
C THR A 230 -10.13 -50.47 1.34
N SER A 231 -9.70 -50.32 0.09
CA SER A 231 -8.89 -49.14 -0.34
C SER A 231 -9.67 -47.84 -0.17
N ILE A 232 -8.94 -46.77 0.13
CA ILE A 232 -9.50 -45.43 0.36
C ILE A 232 -9.02 -44.50 -0.75
N SER A 233 -9.91 -43.63 -1.22
CA SER A 233 -9.64 -42.59 -2.25
C SER A 233 -9.25 -43.16 -3.63
N ALA A 234 -9.56 -44.38 -3.94
CA ALA A 234 -9.34 -45.04 -5.23
C ALA A 234 -10.65 -45.21 -6.01
N SER A 235 -10.59 -45.00 -7.33
CA SER A 235 -11.72 -45.19 -8.25
C SER A 235 -11.61 -46.43 -9.14
N SER A 236 -10.40 -47.02 -9.23
CA SER A 236 -10.13 -48.22 -9.99
C SER A 236 -9.10 -49.09 -9.29
N TYR A 237 -9.11 -50.37 -9.58
CA TYR A 237 -8.30 -51.37 -8.88
C TYR A 237 -7.72 -52.36 -9.86
N LEU A 238 -6.54 -52.87 -9.62
CA LEU A 238 -5.93 -53.96 -10.37
C LEU A 238 -5.48 -55.04 -9.36
N TRP A 239 -5.90 -56.25 -9.56
CA TRP A 239 -5.52 -57.40 -8.75
C TRP A 239 -4.52 -58.29 -9.50
N ALA A 240 -3.46 -58.68 -8.81
CA ALA A 240 -2.52 -59.67 -9.24
C ALA A 240 -2.45 -60.79 -8.18
N PHE A 241 -2.91 -62.00 -8.51
CA PHE A 241 -3.06 -63.07 -7.53
C PHE A 241 -1.81 -63.92 -7.34
N GLY A 242 -0.69 -63.66 -8.02
CA GLY A 242 0.58 -64.38 -7.88
C GLY A 242 0.68 -65.65 -8.70
N ASP A 243 -0.43 -66.10 -9.31
CA ASP A 243 -0.51 -67.27 -10.19
C ASP A 243 -0.52 -66.91 -11.68
N GLN A 244 -0.09 -65.70 -12.00
CA GLN A 244 -0.12 -65.08 -13.36
C GLN A 244 -1.56 -64.71 -13.80
N GLN A 245 -2.56 -64.82 -12.94
CA GLN A 245 -3.90 -64.33 -13.18
C GLN A 245 -4.08 -62.92 -12.58
N GLY A 246 -4.98 -62.13 -13.12
CA GLY A 246 -5.34 -60.80 -12.64
C GLY A 246 -6.82 -60.52 -12.90
N SER A 247 -7.32 -59.48 -12.20
CA SER A 247 -8.66 -58.96 -12.38
C SER A 247 -8.66 -57.46 -12.16
N THR A 248 -9.58 -56.78 -12.86
CA THR A 248 -9.81 -55.30 -12.70
C THR A 248 -11.14 -55.08 -11.98
#